data_4bb88c179e30199baadbb6af4b9f7305
#
_entry.id   4bb88c179e30199baadbb6af4b9f7305
#
_cell.length_a   1.000
_cell.length_b   1.000
_cell.length_c   1.000
_cell.angle_alpha   90.00
_cell.angle_beta   90.00
_cell.angle_gamma   90.00
#
_symmetry.space_group_name_H-M   'P 1'
#
loop_
_entity.id
_entity.type
_entity.pdbx_description
1 polymer ?
#
loop_
_entity_poly.entity_id
_entity_poly.type
_entity_poly.pdbx_seq_one_letter_code
_entity_poly.pdbx_strand_id
1 'polypeptide(L)'
;MPARSPRPDRTDRESHPPDRYDPAVRVVVLGAGFGGLELTTRLSEEFGDRLDVVLIDQSDVFTFGFSKLDVMFGRALSSAVQHPYRDIVKPGVRFVQTTVRSIYPATKRVETDAGTFDGDILVIALGADLHAAATPGLVEGGHEFYTEAGAFALRDVLSNFAGGRVIVAVTSTPFKCPPAPSETALLMDDYLTQRGVRDRSQISLVMPMGAPIPPSPAASQALLAAFAERGIEWHAERVVRELDPARKVAVFADGDDMPYDLFLGVPVHRAPAVVEASGMTVDGWIPVNPLTLETAYAGVYAIGDVTSVGTPKAGVFAEGQAAVVAGGVSALVRGATGSAQYDGRGICYLEFGHDQVARVDVTFVTGEKPIGIFDAPSQAFAADKVEFGTSRIQRWFGRTWSGVGGSLV
;
A
#
# COMPACT_ATOMS: atom_id res chain seq x y z
N MET A 1 17.54 -65.27 -52.28
CA MET A 1 17.29 -63.82 -52.09
C MET A 1 15.96 -63.66 -51.39
N PRO A 2 15.92 -63.21 -50.12
CA PRO A 2 14.67 -62.98 -49.46
C PRO A 2 14.28 -61.49 -49.60
N ALA A 3 12.99 -61.24 -49.77
CA ALA A 3 12.33 -59.99 -50.01
C ALA A 3 12.44 -59.08 -48.80
N ARG A 4 12.70 -57.77 -49.01
CA ARG A 4 12.68 -56.70 -47.98
C ARG A 4 11.23 -56.31 -47.65
N SER A 5 10.87 -56.37 -46.38
CA SER A 5 9.66 -55.78 -45.80
C SER A 5 9.72 -54.24 -45.79
N PRO A 6 8.62 -53.54 -46.08
CA PRO A 6 8.59 -52.06 -45.97
C PRO A 6 8.60 -51.58 -44.57
N ARG A 7 9.32 -50.44 -44.28
CA ARG A 7 9.31 -49.72 -43.04
C ARG A 7 7.97 -48.97 -42.85
N PRO A 8 7.43 -48.84 -41.63
CA PRO A 8 6.26 -48.00 -41.39
C PRO A 8 6.61 -46.54 -41.50
N ASP A 9 5.75 -45.81 -42.20
CA ASP A 9 5.76 -44.38 -42.42
C ASP A 9 5.57 -43.62 -41.10
N ARG A 10 6.49 -42.73 -40.79
CA ARG A 10 6.42 -41.82 -39.64
C ARG A 10 5.77 -40.51 -40.08
N THR A 11 4.46 -40.42 -40.00
CA THR A 11 3.75 -39.14 -40.11
C THR A 11 2.47 -39.19 -39.28
N ASP A 12 2.60 -39.06 -37.98
CA ASP A 12 1.56 -38.49 -37.12
C ASP A 12 2.26 -37.63 -36.06
N ARG A 13 2.73 -36.48 -36.49
CA ARG A 13 2.84 -35.34 -35.57
C ARG A 13 1.43 -34.82 -35.39
N GLU A 14 0.81 -35.17 -34.30
CA GLU A 14 -0.35 -34.43 -33.80
C GLU A 14 0.07 -32.96 -33.73
N SER A 15 -0.39 -32.20 -34.71
CA SER A 15 -0.34 -30.74 -34.67
C SER A 15 -1.30 -30.29 -33.57
N HIS A 16 -0.74 -29.96 -32.41
CA HIS A 16 -1.46 -29.11 -31.47
C HIS A 16 -1.92 -27.89 -32.26
N PRO A 17 -3.21 -27.51 -32.18
CA PRO A 17 -3.64 -26.25 -32.81
C PRO A 17 -2.82 -25.13 -32.20
N PRO A 18 -2.33 -24.17 -32.99
CA PRO A 18 -1.65 -23.02 -32.45
C PRO A 18 -2.60 -22.35 -31.49
N ASP A 19 -2.12 -22.06 -30.27
CA ASP A 19 -2.81 -21.23 -29.29
C ASP A 19 -3.38 -20.01 -30.02
N ARG A 20 -4.65 -20.03 -30.35
CA ARG A 20 -5.36 -18.86 -30.90
C ARG A 20 -5.64 -17.94 -29.76
N TYR A 21 -4.62 -17.19 -29.34
CA TYR A 21 -4.86 -15.99 -28.56
C TYR A 21 -5.38 -14.93 -29.52
N ASP A 22 -6.53 -14.38 -29.22
CA ASP A 22 -6.98 -13.14 -29.85
C ASP A 22 -5.96 -12.05 -29.49
N PRO A 23 -5.19 -11.48 -30.41
CA PRO A 23 -4.11 -10.53 -30.09
C PRO A 23 -4.61 -9.19 -29.57
N ALA A 24 -5.85 -9.09 -29.16
CA ALA A 24 -6.54 -7.83 -28.90
C ALA A 24 -7.18 -7.69 -27.51
N VAL A 25 -7.02 -8.62 -26.55
CA VAL A 25 -7.56 -8.37 -25.21
C VAL A 25 -6.75 -7.27 -24.54
N ARG A 26 -7.42 -6.15 -24.25
CA ARG A 26 -6.84 -5.02 -23.54
C ARG A 26 -7.25 -5.01 -22.09
N VAL A 27 -6.25 -4.94 -21.20
CA VAL A 27 -6.42 -4.75 -19.77
C VAL A 27 -6.01 -3.33 -19.40
N VAL A 28 -6.92 -2.53 -18.90
CA VAL A 28 -6.64 -1.18 -18.37
C VAL A 28 -6.52 -1.26 -16.85
N VAL A 29 -5.37 -0.88 -16.31
CA VAL A 29 -5.06 -0.89 -14.88
C VAL A 29 -4.86 0.53 -14.41
N LEU A 30 -5.69 0.99 -13.46
CA LEU A 30 -5.63 2.33 -12.89
C LEU A 30 -4.91 2.31 -11.55
N GLY A 31 -3.78 2.98 -11.46
CA GLY A 31 -2.91 3.06 -10.28
C GLY A 31 -1.71 2.10 -10.37
N ALA A 32 -0.50 2.67 -10.30
CA ALA A 32 0.78 1.97 -10.32
C ALA A 32 1.38 1.79 -8.90
N GLY A 33 0.53 1.58 -7.89
CA GLY A 33 0.93 1.17 -6.55
C GLY A 33 1.25 -0.33 -6.48
N PHE A 34 1.30 -0.88 -5.26
CA PHE A 34 1.60 -2.31 -5.02
C PHE A 34 0.74 -3.25 -5.87
N GLY A 35 -0.59 -3.02 -5.90
CA GLY A 35 -1.51 -3.88 -6.64
C GLY A 35 -1.32 -3.79 -8.15
N GLY A 36 -1.22 -2.57 -8.70
CA GLY A 36 -1.05 -2.37 -10.15
C GLY A 36 0.28 -2.88 -10.66
N LEU A 37 1.38 -2.63 -9.95
CA LEU A 37 2.72 -3.11 -10.30
C LEU A 37 2.80 -4.64 -10.25
N GLU A 38 2.26 -5.28 -9.22
CA GLU A 38 2.27 -6.74 -9.10
C GLU A 38 1.37 -7.37 -10.16
N LEU A 39 0.16 -6.84 -10.38
CA LEU A 39 -0.76 -7.35 -11.40
C LEU A 39 -0.14 -7.31 -12.79
N THR A 40 0.37 -6.15 -13.20
CA THR A 40 0.96 -5.97 -14.55
C THR A 40 2.22 -6.80 -14.73
N THR A 41 3.00 -7.00 -13.65
CA THR A 41 4.16 -7.89 -13.68
C THR A 41 3.74 -9.34 -13.93
N ARG A 42 2.73 -9.86 -13.21
CA ARG A 42 2.21 -11.22 -13.41
C ARG A 42 1.65 -11.44 -14.80
N LEU A 43 0.86 -10.49 -15.30
CA LEU A 43 0.30 -10.58 -16.65
C LEU A 43 1.39 -10.56 -17.71
N SER A 44 2.41 -9.73 -17.56
CA SER A 44 3.58 -9.71 -18.45
C SER A 44 4.37 -11.03 -18.43
N GLU A 45 4.60 -11.59 -17.23
CA GLU A 45 5.31 -12.88 -17.08
C GLU A 45 4.56 -14.03 -17.73
N GLU A 46 3.23 -14.03 -17.69
CA GLU A 46 2.40 -15.09 -18.23
C GLU A 46 2.15 -14.97 -19.75
N PHE A 47 1.88 -13.75 -20.21
CA PHE A 47 1.43 -13.51 -21.58
C PHE A 47 2.46 -12.80 -22.47
N GLY A 48 3.38 -12.01 -21.90
CA GLY A 48 4.27 -11.17 -22.68
C GLY A 48 3.49 -10.24 -23.61
N ASP A 49 3.94 -10.10 -24.86
CA ASP A 49 3.33 -9.24 -25.88
C ASP A 49 2.00 -9.78 -26.45
N ARG A 50 1.50 -10.91 -25.95
CA ARG A 50 0.20 -11.47 -26.33
C ARG A 50 -0.99 -10.81 -25.64
N LEU A 51 -0.75 -9.92 -24.67
CA LEU A 51 -1.75 -9.16 -23.93
C LEU A 51 -1.38 -7.67 -23.98
N ASP A 52 -2.35 -6.80 -24.30
CA ASP A 52 -2.15 -5.35 -24.27
C ASP A 52 -2.54 -4.83 -22.88
N VAL A 53 -1.56 -4.53 -22.03
CA VAL A 53 -1.77 -4.01 -20.68
C VAL A 53 -1.41 -2.54 -20.63
N VAL A 54 -2.37 -1.68 -20.29
CA VAL A 54 -2.17 -0.25 -20.11
C VAL A 54 -2.20 0.06 -18.62
N LEU A 55 -1.05 0.42 -18.04
CA LEU A 55 -0.92 0.84 -16.65
C LEU A 55 -0.93 2.37 -16.58
N ILE A 56 -1.89 2.95 -15.86
CA ILE A 56 -2.11 4.40 -15.78
C ILE A 56 -1.87 4.88 -14.35
N ASP A 57 -1.01 5.90 -14.20
CA ASP A 57 -0.84 6.63 -12.94
C ASP A 57 -0.53 8.10 -13.22
N GLN A 58 -0.89 8.98 -12.31
CA GLN A 58 -0.56 10.41 -12.41
C GLN A 58 0.87 10.71 -11.95
N SER A 59 1.44 9.88 -11.06
CA SER A 59 2.79 10.01 -10.57
C SER A 59 3.81 9.54 -11.62
N ASP A 60 5.03 10.04 -11.52
CA ASP A 60 6.18 9.59 -12.32
C ASP A 60 7.08 8.62 -11.56
N VAL A 61 6.84 8.45 -10.24
CA VAL A 61 7.66 7.61 -9.36
C VAL A 61 6.81 6.75 -8.42
N PHE A 62 7.37 5.60 -8.06
CA PHE A 62 6.91 4.75 -6.96
C PHE A 62 7.81 4.97 -5.74
N THR A 63 7.21 5.08 -4.56
CA THR A 63 7.90 5.12 -3.27
C THR A 63 7.20 4.19 -2.29
N PHE A 64 7.98 3.32 -1.63
CA PHE A 64 7.42 2.48 -0.56
C PHE A 64 6.91 3.34 0.60
N GLY A 65 5.80 2.91 1.23
CA GLY A 65 5.23 3.60 2.38
C GLY A 65 6.22 3.77 3.53
N PHE A 66 6.95 2.70 3.85
CA PHE A 66 7.96 2.70 4.92
C PHE A 66 9.19 3.56 4.58
N SER A 67 9.58 3.65 3.32
CA SER A 67 10.71 4.49 2.91
C SER A 67 10.44 5.99 3.06
N LYS A 68 9.18 6.40 3.15
CA LYS A 68 8.84 7.78 3.48
C LYS A 68 9.29 8.14 4.91
N LEU A 69 9.17 7.21 5.86
CA LEU A 69 9.69 7.39 7.21
C LEU A 69 11.23 7.49 7.22
N ASP A 70 11.92 6.76 6.32
CA ASP A 70 13.37 6.87 6.20
C ASP A 70 13.80 8.29 5.80
N VAL A 71 13.08 8.91 4.86
CA VAL A 71 13.34 10.31 4.46
C VAL A 71 12.95 11.28 5.57
N MET A 72 11.78 11.10 6.16
CA MET A 72 11.27 11.94 7.24
C MET A 72 12.25 12.03 8.42
N PHE A 73 12.82 10.90 8.83
CA PHE A 73 13.78 10.83 9.94
C PHE A 73 15.24 11.00 9.51
N GLY A 74 15.51 11.39 8.26
CA GLY A 74 16.86 11.68 7.78
C GLY A 74 17.75 10.45 7.54
N ARG A 75 17.18 9.24 7.52
CA ARG A 75 17.90 7.97 7.22
C ARG A 75 18.19 7.79 5.73
N ALA A 76 17.47 8.50 4.86
CA ALA A 76 17.64 8.45 3.41
C ALA A 76 17.43 9.81 2.75
N LEU A 77 18.01 9.98 1.56
CA LEU A 77 17.64 11.05 0.64
C LEU A 77 16.37 10.66 -0.13
N SER A 78 15.54 11.64 -0.50
CA SER A 78 14.33 11.39 -1.30
C SER A 78 14.64 10.67 -2.61
N SER A 79 15.70 11.06 -3.31
CA SER A 79 16.12 10.42 -4.57
C SER A 79 16.55 8.96 -4.43
N ALA A 80 16.93 8.52 -3.24
CA ALA A 80 17.35 7.13 -2.98
C ALA A 80 16.16 6.17 -2.82
N VAL A 81 14.95 6.69 -2.55
CA VAL A 81 13.74 5.90 -2.29
C VAL A 81 12.69 6.02 -3.40
N GLN A 82 12.93 6.86 -4.39
CA GLN A 82 12.05 7.07 -5.54
C GLN A 82 12.43 6.17 -6.71
N HIS A 83 11.48 5.43 -7.25
CA HIS A 83 11.67 4.49 -8.36
C HIS A 83 10.85 4.96 -9.56
N PRO A 84 11.49 5.55 -10.61
CA PRO A 84 10.78 6.11 -11.75
C PRO A 84 10.01 5.05 -12.54
N TYR A 85 8.74 5.30 -12.85
CA TYR A 85 7.90 4.39 -13.65
C TYR A 85 8.37 4.24 -15.10
N ARG A 86 9.14 5.20 -15.64
CA ARG A 86 9.78 5.07 -16.95
C ARG A 86 10.77 3.90 -17.04
N ASP A 87 11.18 3.35 -15.89
CA ASP A 87 12.08 2.19 -15.82
C ASP A 87 11.32 0.86 -15.90
N ILE A 88 9.98 0.88 -15.96
CA ILE A 88 9.17 -0.31 -16.19
C ILE A 88 9.36 -0.77 -17.64
N VAL A 89 10.12 -1.85 -17.83
CA VAL A 89 10.31 -2.48 -19.13
C VAL A 89 9.80 -3.91 -19.05
N LYS A 90 8.52 -4.10 -19.42
CA LYS A 90 7.84 -5.39 -19.36
C LYS A 90 7.10 -5.65 -20.66
N PRO A 91 7.33 -6.83 -21.32
CA PRO A 91 6.60 -7.20 -22.52
C PRO A 91 5.08 -7.08 -22.32
N GLY A 92 4.38 -6.51 -23.28
CA GLY A 92 2.94 -6.32 -23.27
C GLY A 92 2.42 -5.22 -22.31
N VAL A 93 3.29 -4.56 -21.50
CA VAL A 93 2.88 -3.51 -20.56
C VAL A 93 3.34 -2.14 -21.06
N ARG A 94 2.39 -1.22 -21.17
CA ARG A 94 2.63 0.19 -21.46
C ARG A 94 2.22 1.06 -20.28
N PHE A 95 3.19 1.74 -19.67
CA PHE A 95 2.90 2.77 -18.66
C PHE A 95 2.50 4.08 -19.34
N VAL A 96 1.45 4.71 -18.82
CA VAL A 96 0.96 6.03 -19.25
C VAL A 96 0.85 6.93 -18.03
N GLN A 97 1.72 7.94 -17.97
CA GLN A 97 1.63 8.95 -16.93
C GLN A 97 0.55 9.96 -17.31
N THR A 98 -0.60 9.87 -16.62
CA THR A 98 -1.72 10.78 -16.83
C THR A 98 -2.71 10.72 -15.66
N THR A 99 -3.49 11.79 -15.48
CA THR A 99 -4.54 11.83 -14.46
C THR A 99 -5.83 11.25 -15.01
N VAL A 100 -6.42 10.30 -14.28
CA VAL A 100 -7.76 9.78 -14.56
C VAL A 100 -8.81 10.84 -14.21
N ARG A 101 -9.68 11.18 -15.17
CA ARG A 101 -10.74 12.19 -15.02
C ARG A 101 -12.13 11.60 -14.84
N SER A 102 -12.41 10.48 -15.52
CA SER A 102 -13.70 9.78 -15.42
C SER A 102 -13.52 8.28 -15.62
N ILE A 103 -14.31 7.50 -14.90
CA ILE A 103 -14.36 6.04 -15.02
C ILE A 103 -15.79 5.63 -15.34
N TYR A 104 -15.98 4.89 -16.43
CA TYR A 104 -17.26 4.34 -16.88
C TYR A 104 -17.22 2.82 -16.76
N PRO A 105 -17.56 2.23 -15.59
CA PRO A 105 -17.33 0.82 -15.33
C PRO A 105 -18.17 -0.10 -16.24
N ALA A 106 -19.40 0.29 -16.60
CA ALA A 106 -20.25 -0.53 -17.45
C ALA A 106 -19.68 -0.75 -18.86
N THR A 107 -18.93 0.22 -19.38
CA THR A 107 -18.28 0.14 -20.71
C THR A 107 -16.78 -0.08 -20.62
N LYS A 108 -16.21 -0.15 -19.40
CA LYS A 108 -14.77 -0.27 -19.14
C LYS A 108 -13.94 0.82 -19.84
N ARG A 109 -14.52 2.02 -19.96
CA ARG A 109 -13.92 3.22 -20.54
C ARG A 109 -13.37 4.12 -19.44
N VAL A 110 -12.21 4.71 -19.71
CA VAL A 110 -11.54 5.65 -18.81
C VAL A 110 -11.14 6.89 -19.60
N GLU A 111 -11.51 8.06 -19.11
CA GLU A 111 -11.07 9.34 -19.65
C GLU A 111 -9.94 9.90 -18.80
N THR A 112 -8.89 10.40 -19.45
CA THR A 112 -7.70 10.95 -18.83
C THR A 112 -7.26 12.22 -19.53
N ASP A 113 -6.30 12.96 -18.96
CA ASP A 113 -5.69 14.11 -19.62
C ASP A 113 -4.94 13.74 -20.92
N ALA A 114 -4.52 12.49 -21.08
CA ALA A 114 -3.85 11.98 -22.29
C ALA A 114 -4.80 11.36 -23.33
N GLY A 115 -6.12 11.41 -23.09
CA GLY A 115 -7.13 10.83 -23.96
C GLY A 115 -7.96 9.73 -23.30
N THR A 116 -8.67 8.96 -24.13
CA THR A 116 -9.60 7.92 -23.69
C THR A 116 -8.98 6.53 -23.88
N PHE A 117 -9.19 5.66 -22.91
CA PHE A 117 -8.77 4.26 -22.94
C PHE A 117 -10.00 3.36 -22.78
N ASP A 118 -10.23 2.50 -23.76
CA ASP A 118 -11.25 1.44 -23.70
C ASP A 118 -10.55 0.11 -23.43
N GLY A 119 -11.06 -0.67 -22.49
CA GLY A 119 -10.54 -1.99 -22.12
C GLY A 119 -11.60 -3.09 -22.27
N ASP A 120 -11.15 -4.32 -22.49
CA ASP A 120 -11.97 -5.52 -22.35
C ASP A 120 -12.10 -5.90 -20.87
N ILE A 121 -11.05 -5.57 -20.10
CA ILE A 121 -10.97 -5.73 -18.65
C ILE A 121 -10.47 -4.42 -18.04
N LEU A 122 -11.08 -4.01 -16.93
CA LEU A 122 -10.70 -2.84 -16.16
C LEU A 122 -10.35 -3.22 -14.73
N VAL A 123 -9.21 -2.75 -14.23
CA VAL A 123 -8.78 -2.97 -12.84
C VAL A 123 -8.54 -1.64 -12.14
N ILE A 124 -9.27 -1.40 -11.04
CA ILE A 124 -9.15 -0.20 -10.22
C ILE A 124 -8.19 -0.49 -9.07
N ALA A 125 -6.98 0.08 -9.11
CA ALA A 125 -5.92 -0.07 -8.11
C ALA A 125 -5.43 1.30 -7.59
N LEU A 126 -6.32 2.31 -7.58
CA LEU A 126 -6.01 3.71 -7.30
C LEU A 126 -5.71 4.02 -5.82
N GLY A 127 -5.83 3.02 -4.94
CA GLY A 127 -5.53 3.19 -3.52
C GLY A 127 -6.53 4.08 -2.79
N ALA A 128 -6.06 4.88 -1.86
CA ALA A 128 -6.88 5.78 -1.06
C ALA A 128 -6.25 7.16 -0.97
N ASP A 129 -7.06 8.19 -1.13
CA ASP A 129 -6.70 9.59 -0.95
C ASP A 129 -6.79 10.01 0.51
N LEU A 130 -6.09 11.09 0.85
CA LEU A 130 -6.02 11.69 2.17
C LEU A 130 -6.79 13.02 2.17
N HIS A 131 -7.67 13.18 3.14
CA HIS A 131 -8.49 14.38 3.31
C HIS A 131 -8.11 15.09 4.62
N ALA A 132 -6.95 15.78 4.63
CA ALA A 132 -6.49 16.50 5.81
C ALA A 132 -7.48 17.58 6.28
N ALA A 133 -8.13 18.27 5.35
CA ALA A 133 -9.15 19.28 5.65
C ALA A 133 -10.44 18.72 6.30
N ALA A 134 -10.63 17.38 6.28
CA ALA A 134 -11.74 16.75 7.00
C ALA A 134 -11.55 16.77 8.53
N THR A 135 -10.33 17.05 9.00
CA THR A 135 -10.02 17.36 10.40
C THR A 135 -9.71 18.85 10.47
N PRO A 136 -10.63 19.72 10.92
CA PRO A 136 -10.43 21.17 10.97
C PRO A 136 -9.13 21.54 11.68
N GLY A 137 -8.39 22.50 11.15
CA GLY A 137 -7.13 22.98 11.71
C GLY A 137 -5.92 22.07 11.45
N LEU A 138 -6.09 20.86 10.90
CA LEU A 138 -4.96 19.95 10.64
C LEU A 138 -4.03 20.52 9.56
N VAL A 139 -4.57 21.15 8.54
CA VAL A 139 -3.79 21.76 7.45
C VAL A 139 -2.96 22.94 7.96
N GLU A 140 -3.53 23.75 8.86
CA GLU A 140 -2.94 24.99 9.36
C GLU A 140 -1.99 24.76 10.55
N GLY A 141 -2.28 23.76 11.39
CA GLY A 141 -1.61 23.57 12.67
C GLY A 141 -0.89 22.24 12.85
N GLY A 142 -1.02 21.34 11.90
CA GLY A 142 -0.41 19.99 11.94
C GLY A 142 0.42 19.67 10.72
N HIS A 143 0.92 18.47 10.70
CA HIS A 143 1.62 17.86 9.57
C HIS A 143 1.07 16.45 9.35
N GLU A 144 1.19 15.92 8.13
CA GLU A 144 0.89 14.53 7.82
C GLU A 144 2.13 13.84 7.22
N PHE A 145 2.26 12.53 7.40
CA PHE A 145 3.43 11.75 6.97
C PHE A 145 3.06 10.58 6.05
N TYR A 146 1.84 10.56 5.53
CA TYR A 146 1.32 9.51 4.67
C TYR A 146 1.49 9.79 3.18
N THR A 147 1.49 11.07 2.76
CA THR A 147 1.92 11.43 1.40
C THR A 147 3.44 11.50 1.33
N GLU A 148 3.98 11.41 0.12
CA GLU A 148 5.40 11.63 -0.13
C GLU A 148 5.79 13.07 0.23
N ALA A 149 4.99 14.03 -0.25
CA ALA A 149 5.23 15.45 0.00
C ALA A 149 5.21 15.80 1.50
N GLY A 150 4.22 15.27 2.26
CA GLY A 150 4.10 15.51 3.70
C GLY A 150 5.28 14.92 4.47
N ALA A 151 5.61 13.65 4.21
CA ALA A 151 6.73 12.98 4.88
C ALA A 151 8.08 13.64 4.56
N PHE A 152 8.31 14.05 3.31
CA PHE A 152 9.57 14.68 2.92
C PHE A 152 9.71 16.10 3.49
N ALA A 153 8.62 16.88 3.54
CA ALA A 153 8.61 18.19 4.18
C ALA A 153 8.89 18.09 5.70
N LEU A 154 8.45 17.02 6.35
CA LEU A 154 8.70 16.80 7.77
C LEU A 154 10.18 16.63 8.12
N ARG A 155 11.05 16.22 7.21
CA ARG A 155 12.49 16.17 7.43
C ARG A 155 13.05 17.52 7.92
N ASP A 156 12.66 18.61 7.26
CA ASP A 156 13.12 19.95 7.63
C ASP A 156 12.45 20.43 8.92
N VAL A 157 11.19 20.13 9.12
CA VAL A 157 10.46 20.45 10.38
C VAL A 157 11.14 19.76 11.57
N LEU A 158 11.42 18.46 11.46
CA LEU A 158 12.05 17.68 12.51
C LEU A 158 13.49 18.12 12.78
N SER A 159 14.24 18.51 11.74
CA SER A 159 15.62 19.01 11.90
C SER A 159 15.69 20.31 12.70
N ASN A 160 14.64 21.11 12.67
CA ASN A 160 14.52 22.36 13.42
C ASN A 160 13.80 22.23 14.77
N PHE A 161 13.21 21.06 15.07
CA PHE A 161 12.48 20.86 16.32
C PHE A 161 13.43 20.76 17.51
N ALA A 162 13.27 21.67 18.46
CA ALA A 162 14.19 21.82 19.61
C ALA A 162 13.73 21.09 20.88
N GLY A 163 12.68 20.28 20.80
CA GLY A 163 12.00 19.64 21.94
C GLY A 163 10.64 20.27 22.21
N GLY A 164 9.81 19.58 22.98
CA GLY A 164 8.43 19.95 23.29
C GLY A 164 7.48 18.75 23.20
N ARG A 165 6.19 19.00 23.10
CA ARG A 165 5.12 18.00 23.07
C ARG A 165 4.84 17.57 21.63
N VAL A 166 5.13 16.32 21.34
CA VAL A 166 4.84 15.68 20.05
C VAL A 166 3.60 14.83 20.19
N ILE A 167 2.61 15.04 19.35
CA ILE A 167 1.44 14.18 19.23
C ILE A 167 1.48 13.48 17.87
N VAL A 168 1.45 12.16 17.89
CA VAL A 168 1.14 11.32 16.70
C VAL A 168 -0.31 10.88 16.84
N ALA A 169 -1.19 11.21 15.90
CA ALA A 169 -2.62 10.93 16.06
C ALA A 169 -3.26 10.40 14.80
N VAL A 170 -4.08 9.36 14.96
CA VAL A 170 -4.99 8.86 13.91
C VAL A 170 -6.33 9.56 14.06
N THR A 171 -6.76 10.30 13.02
CA THR A 171 -7.97 11.12 13.11
C THR A 171 -9.24 10.38 12.68
N SER A 172 -9.12 9.24 12.03
CA SER A 172 -10.27 8.40 11.62
C SER A 172 -9.85 6.97 11.26
N THR A 173 -10.86 6.09 11.13
CA THR A 173 -10.73 4.74 10.59
C THR A 173 -11.69 4.54 9.41
N PRO A 174 -11.36 3.69 8.40
CA PRO A 174 -10.08 2.99 8.23
C PRO A 174 -8.97 3.92 7.71
N PHE A 175 -7.71 3.52 7.89
CA PHE A 175 -6.54 4.22 7.39
C PHE A 175 -5.49 3.24 6.85
N LYS A 176 -4.58 3.72 6.00
CA LYS A 176 -3.51 2.91 5.39
C LYS A 176 -2.44 2.56 6.43
N CYS A 177 -1.78 1.39 6.23
CA CYS A 177 -0.63 0.97 7.02
C CYS A 177 -0.86 1.12 8.54
N PRO A 178 -1.75 0.31 9.15
CA PRO A 178 -2.11 0.45 10.56
C PRO A 178 -0.93 0.49 11.55
N PRO A 179 0.22 -0.17 11.30
CA PRO A 179 1.40 -0.05 12.16
C PRO A 179 2.10 1.32 12.14
N ALA A 180 2.00 2.07 11.03
CA ALA A 180 2.82 3.27 10.81
C ALA A 180 2.73 4.34 11.92
N PRO A 181 1.60 4.62 12.58
CA PRO A 181 1.58 5.55 13.71
C PRO A 181 2.44 5.09 14.89
N SER A 182 2.42 3.78 15.20
CA SER A 182 3.25 3.18 16.26
C SER A 182 4.72 3.22 15.90
N GLU A 183 5.07 2.88 14.65
CA GLU A 183 6.44 2.99 14.12
C GLU A 183 6.91 4.45 14.20
N THR A 184 6.07 5.41 13.79
CA THR A 184 6.41 6.84 13.85
C THR A 184 6.70 7.31 15.26
N ALA A 185 5.95 6.86 16.28
CA ALA A 185 6.19 7.23 17.67
C ALA A 185 7.51 6.66 18.21
N LEU A 186 7.83 5.39 17.88
CA LEU A 186 9.08 4.73 18.27
C LEU A 186 10.30 5.33 17.55
N LEU A 187 10.19 5.59 16.26
CA LEU A 187 11.26 6.24 15.48
C LEU A 187 11.46 7.71 15.88
N MET A 188 10.40 8.39 16.33
CA MET A 188 10.50 9.74 16.90
C MET A 188 11.33 9.73 18.19
N ASP A 189 11.14 8.74 19.06
CA ASP A 189 11.94 8.57 20.26
C ASP A 189 13.43 8.42 19.94
N ASP A 190 13.76 7.52 19.01
CA ASP A 190 15.14 7.33 18.52
C ASP A 190 15.73 8.63 17.95
N TYR A 191 14.98 9.29 17.08
CA TYR A 191 15.41 10.52 16.42
C TYR A 191 15.69 11.64 17.41
N LEU A 192 14.79 11.86 18.38
CA LEU A 192 14.97 12.89 19.41
C LEU A 192 16.12 12.54 20.38
N THR A 193 16.32 11.27 20.66
CA THR A 193 17.46 10.77 21.47
C THR A 193 18.78 11.04 20.77
N GLN A 194 18.91 10.71 19.51
CA GLN A 194 20.13 10.96 18.71
C GLN A 194 20.45 12.46 18.59
N ARG A 195 19.42 13.30 18.55
CA ARG A 195 19.58 14.75 18.54
C ARG A 195 19.84 15.38 19.92
N GLY A 196 19.82 14.59 21.01
CA GLY A 196 20.02 15.08 22.37
C GLY A 196 18.89 16.00 22.86
N VAL A 197 17.66 15.83 22.34
CA VAL A 197 16.49 16.63 22.74
C VAL A 197 15.38 15.78 23.35
N ARG A 198 15.59 14.47 23.51
CA ARG A 198 14.58 13.54 24.05
C ARG A 198 14.13 13.90 25.46
N ASP A 199 15.05 14.25 26.35
CA ASP A 199 14.76 14.56 27.76
C ASP A 199 13.87 15.80 27.96
N ARG A 200 13.76 16.65 26.94
CA ARG A 200 12.88 17.83 26.94
C ARG A 200 11.72 17.69 25.98
N SER A 201 11.41 16.46 25.60
CA SER A 201 10.31 16.14 24.70
C SER A 201 9.38 15.11 25.33
N GLN A 202 8.09 15.29 25.12
CA GLN A 202 7.04 14.34 25.46
C GLN A 202 6.44 13.81 24.15
N ILE A 203 6.27 12.51 24.05
CA ILE A 203 5.65 11.87 22.87
C ILE A 203 4.35 11.22 23.30
N SER A 204 3.25 11.55 22.62
CA SER A 204 1.92 10.95 22.84
C SER A 204 1.44 10.33 21.53
N LEU A 205 0.98 9.07 21.59
CA LEU A 205 0.34 8.38 20.48
C LEU A 205 -1.15 8.24 20.77
N VAL A 206 -1.99 8.86 19.92
CA VAL A 206 -3.45 8.91 20.06
C VAL A 206 -4.08 8.07 18.95
N MET A 207 -4.89 7.09 19.33
CA MET A 207 -5.52 6.20 18.35
C MET A 207 -6.99 5.94 18.69
N PRO A 208 -7.87 5.81 17.66
CA PRO A 208 -9.28 5.52 17.87
C PRO A 208 -9.55 4.06 18.28
N MET A 209 -8.53 3.23 18.37
CA MET A 209 -8.61 1.80 18.72
C MET A 209 -8.10 1.55 20.13
N GLY A 210 -8.62 0.50 20.79
CA GLY A 210 -8.22 0.08 22.14
C GLY A 210 -6.84 -0.61 22.19
N ALA A 211 -6.28 -1.00 21.06
CA ALA A 211 -4.98 -1.64 20.98
C ALA A 211 -4.23 -1.19 19.71
N PRO A 212 -2.88 -1.13 19.72
CA PRO A 212 -2.09 -0.70 18.56
C PRO A 212 -2.29 -1.58 17.31
N ILE A 213 -2.37 -2.91 17.48
CA ILE A 213 -2.58 -3.90 16.41
C ILE A 213 -3.68 -4.87 16.85
N PRO A 214 -4.97 -4.51 16.74
CA PRO A 214 -6.06 -5.34 17.23
C PRO A 214 -6.06 -6.80 16.74
N PRO A 215 -5.65 -7.11 15.47
CA PRO A 215 -5.58 -8.48 14.99
C PRO A 215 -4.48 -9.34 15.66
N SER A 216 -3.52 -8.74 16.34
CA SER A 216 -2.42 -9.45 17.01
C SER A 216 -2.23 -8.93 18.45
N PRO A 217 -2.85 -9.59 19.46
CA PRO A 217 -2.66 -9.22 20.85
C PRO A 217 -1.19 -9.23 21.30
N ALA A 218 -0.39 -10.17 20.80
CA ALA A 218 1.03 -10.25 21.14
C ALA A 218 1.83 -9.07 20.58
N ALA A 219 1.55 -8.65 19.33
CA ALA A 219 2.14 -7.44 18.76
C ALA A 219 1.73 -6.19 19.53
N SER A 220 0.46 -6.09 19.92
CA SER A 220 -0.04 -4.97 20.72
C SER A 220 0.64 -4.90 22.08
N GLN A 221 0.81 -6.02 22.78
CA GLN A 221 1.50 -6.07 24.07
C GLN A 221 2.97 -5.65 23.94
N ALA A 222 3.66 -6.12 22.89
CA ALA A 222 5.05 -5.75 22.63
C ALA A 222 5.20 -4.24 22.35
N LEU A 223 4.30 -3.65 21.57
CA LEU A 223 4.29 -2.20 21.30
C LEU A 223 4.01 -1.40 22.57
N LEU A 224 2.99 -1.77 23.35
CA LEU A 224 2.67 -1.10 24.60
C LEU A 224 3.83 -1.17 25.62
N ALA A 225 4.54 -2.30 25.69
CA ALA A 225 5.72 -2.44 26.52
C ALA A 225 6.86 -1.50 26.05
N ALA A 226 7.11 -1.43 24.72
CA ALA A 226 8.09 -0.53 24.15
C ALA A 226 7.73 0.95 24.36
N PHE A 227 6.45 1.32 24.30
CA PHE A 227 6.00 2.68 24.61
C PHE A 227 6.26 3.02 26.08
N ALA A 228 5.89 2.13 27.00
CA ALA A 228 6.11 2.33 28.44
C ALA A 228 7.60 2.46 28.76
N GLU A 229 8.46 1.62 28.21
CA GLU A 229 9.91 1.65 28.39
C GLU A 229 10.52 2.98 27.96
N ARG A 230 9.99 3.58 26.87
CA ARG A 230 10.51 4.83 26.29
C ARG A 230 9.75 6.07 26.74
N GLY A 231 8.80 5.96 27.66
CA GLY A 231 8.00 7.07 28.12
C GLY A 231 7.16 7.71 27.01
N ILE A 232 6.64 6.89 26.08
CA ILE A 232 5.67 7.29 25.07
C ILE A 232 4.27 7.06 25.66
N GLU A 233 3.46 8.10 25.69
CA GLU A 233 2.10 8.01 26.21
C GLU A 233 1.16 7.40 25.19
N TRP A 234 0.44 6.35 25.59
CA TRP A 234 -0.58 5.70 24.78
C TRP A 234 -1.98 6.17 25.19
N HIS A 235 -2.71 6.78 24.23
CA HIS A 235 -4.08 7.26 24.40
C HIS A 235 -5.01 6.46 23.50
N ALA A 236 -5.56 5.38 24.04
CA ALA A 236 -6.50 4.48 23.36
C ALA A 236 -7.89 5.10 23.25
N GLU A 237 -8.64 4.68 22.23
CA GLU A 237 -10.06 5.00 22.02
C GLU A 237 -10.35 6.51 22.01
N ARG A 238 -9.37 7.30 21.58
CA ARG A 238 -9.51 8.76 21.45
C ARG A 238 -9.38 9.19 19.99
N VAL A 239 -10.22 10.14 19.61
CA VAL A 239 -10.24 10.72 18.26
C VAL A 239 -10.04 12.22 18.36
N VAL A 240 -9.06 12.74 17.63
CA VAL A 240 -8.87 14.18 17.44
C VAL A 240 -9.97 14.68 16.50
N ARG A 241 -10.85 15.55 16.99
CA ARG A 241 -11.92 16.18 16.23
C ARG A 241 -11.41 17.36 15.40
N GLU A 242 -10.55 18.19 16.01
CA GLU A 242 -9.99 19.39 15.39
C GLU A 242 -8.67 19.80 16.05
N LEU A 243 -7.90 20.61 15.36
CA LEU A 243 -6.80 21.38 15.96
C LEU A 243 -7.20 22.84 16.11
N ASP A 244 -6.79 23.46 17.20
CA ASP A 244 -6.77 24.91 17.35
C ASP A 244 -5.31 25.41 17.21
N PRO A 245 -4.89 25.86 16.02
CA PRO A 245 -3.52 26.29 15.78
C PRO A 245 -3.12 27.53 16.58
N ALA A 246 -4.08 28.40 16.94
CA ALA A 246 -3.81 29.62 17.68
C ALA A 246 -3.46 29.31 19.17
N ARG A 247 -4.14 28.32 19.74
CA ARG A 247 -3.87 27.83 21.11
C ARG A 247 -2.83 26.70 21.14
N LYS A 248 -2.49 26.13 19.99
CA LYS A 248 -1.67 24.90 19.84
C LYS A 248 -2.23 23.75 20.68
N VAL A 249 -3.49 23.43 20.51
CA VAL A 249 -4.15 22.30 21.17
C VAL A 249 -4.86 21.42 20.16
N ALA A 250 -4.80 20.10 20.39
CA ALA A 250 -5.64 19.11 19.76
C ALA A 250 -6.90 18.91 20.62
N VAL A 251 -8.08 19.10 20.03
CA VAL A 251 -9.37 18.93 20.70
C VAL A 251 -9.94 17.57 20.35
N PHE A 252 -10.28 16.80 21.36
CA PHE A 252 -10.82 15.44 21.19
C PHE A 252 -12.35 15.43 21.07
N ALA A 253 -12.87 14.31 20.58
CA ALA A 253 -14.31 14.10 20.42
C ALA A 253 -15.07 14.11 21.78
N ASP A 254 -14.41 13.77 22.88
CA ASP A 254 -14.95 13.82 24.25
C ASP A 254 -14.97 15.24 24.88
N GLY A 255 -14.37 16.21 24.19
CA GLY A 255 -14.32 17.61 24.63
C GLY A 255 -13.06 18.01 25.38
N ASP A 256 -12.20 17.04 25.74
CA ASP A 256 -10.89 17.34 26.32
C ASP A 256 -9.98 17.99 25.25
N ASP A 257 -8.92 18.66 25.70
CA ASP A 257 -7.87 19.14 24.81
C ASP A 257 -6.47 18.71 25.30
N MET A 258 -5.51 18.64 24.36
CA MET A 258 -4.12 18.31 24.62
C MET A 258 -3.22 19.30 23.89
N PRO A 259 -2.34 20.01 24.62
CA PRO A 259 -1.43 20.95 23.99
C PRO A 259 -0.31 20.23 23.24
N TYR A 260 0.12 20.80 22.10
CA TYR A 260 1.21 20.28 21.27
C TYR A 260 2.18 21.39 20.84
N ASP A 261 3.41 21.01 20.56
CA ASP A 261 4.42 21.82 19.90
C ASP A 261 4.69 21.30 18.47
N LEU A 262 4.45 19.99 18.26
CA LEU A 262 4.46 19.32 16.96
C LEU A 262 3.31 18.31 16.89
N PHE A 263 2.47 18.41 15.87
CA PHE A 263 1.37 17.47 15.62
C PHE A 263 1.57 16.73 14.32
N LEU A 264 1.59 15.38 14.36
CA LEU A 264 1.72 14.47 13.25
C LEU A 264 0.41 13.69 13.07
N GLY A 265 -0.42 14.11 12.13
CA GLY A 265 -1.75 13.55 11.91
C GLY A 265 -1.77 12.48 10.83
N VAL A 266 -2.53 11.42 11.07
CA VAL A 266 -2.99 10.50 10.03
C VAL A 266 -4.36 10.99 9.56
N PRO A 267 -4.48 11.60 8.36
CA PRO A 267 -5.72 12.21 7.91
C PRO A 267 -6.82 11.19 7.62
N VAL A 268 -8.04 11.68 7.47
CA VAL A 268 -9.16 10.86 6.96
C VAL A 268 -8.81 10.28 5.59
N HIS A 269 -9.08 9.00 5.41
CA HIS A 269 -8.86 8.27 4.16
C HIS A 269 -10.20 8.00 3.45
N ARG A 270 -10.19 8.11 2.12
CA ARG A 270 -11.33 7.76 1.24
C ARG A 270 -10.84 7.21 -0.08
N ALA A 271 -11.71 6.55 -0.82
CA ALA A 271 -11.44 6.29 -2.23
C ALA A 271 -11.20 7.62 -2.97
N PRO A 272 -10.37 7.64 -4.02
CA PRO A 272 -10.17 8.85 -4.82
C PRO A 272 -11.48 9.42 -5.36
N ALA A 273 -11.58 10.75 -5.45
CA ALA A 273 -12.80 11.43 -5.87
C ALA A 273 -13.33 10.95 -7.23
N VAL A 274 -12.44 10.60 -8.17
CA VAL A 274 -12.81 10.03 -9.47
C VAL A 274 -13.50 8.67 -9.35
N VAL A 275 -13.14 7.88 -8.33
CA VAL A 275 -13.78 6.60 -8.03
C VAL A 275 -15.15 6.82 -7.39
N GLU A 276 -15.27 7.76 -6.45
CA GLU A 276 -16.57 8.14 -5.88
C GLU A 276 -17.54 8.65 -6.97
N ALA A 277 -17.05 9.50 -7.87
CA ALA A 277 -17.82 10.05 -8.99
C ALA A 277 -18.26 8.99 -10.01
N SER A 278 -17.58 7.85 -10.09
CA SER A 278 -17.97 6.73 -10.99
C SER A 278 -19.23 5.99 -10.54
N GLY A 279 -19.69 6.22 -9.30
CA GLY A 279 -20.83 5.53 -8.70
C GLY A 279 -20.54 4.09 -8.25
N MET A 280 -19.28 3.68 -8.19
CA MET A 280 -18.88 2.32 -7.76
C MET A 280 -18.78 2.15 -6.24
N THR A 281 -18.80 3.24 -5.48
CA THR A 281 -18.53 3.21 -4.03
C THR A 281 -19.79 3.02 -3.20
N VAL A 282 -19.64 2.31 -2.10
CA VAL A 282 -20.58 2.26 -0.97
C VAL A 282 -19.79 2.62 0.28
N ASP A 283 -20.28 3.55 1.09
CA ASP A 283 -19.59 4.06 2.28
C ASP A 283 -18.13 4.52 2.01
N GLY A 284 -17.89 5.09 0.82
CA GLY A 284 -16.60 5.65 0.42
C GLY A 284 -15.58 4.63 -0.12
N TRP A 285 -15.97 3.37 -0.38
CA TRP A 285 -15.08 2.31 -0.89
C TRP A 285 -15.79 1.44 -1.93
N ILE A 286 -15.02 0.80 -2.82
CA ILE A 286 -15.59 -0.13 -3.82
C ILE A 286 -15.89 -1.48 -3.18
N PRO A 287 -17.16 -1.93 -3.13
CA PRO A 287 -17.50 -3.30 -2.76
C PRO A 287 -16.98 -4.28 -3.81
N VAL A 288 -16.38 -5.37 -3.35
CA VAL A 288 -15.90 -6.45 -4.21
C VAL A 288 -16.29 -7.81 -3.65
N ASN A 289 -16.33 -8.82 -4.50
CA ASN A 289 -16.37 -10.19 -4.05
C ASN A 289 -15.09 -10.48 -3.23
N PRO A 290 -15.18 -10.92 -1.96
CA PRO A 290 -14.01 -11.06 -1.10
C PRO A 290 -13.04 -12.15 -1.53
N LEU A 291 -13.45 -13.08 -2.41
CA LEU A 291 -12.61 -14.17 -2.90
C LEU A 291 -12.03 -13.89 -4.29
N THR A 292 -12.75 -13.18 -5.17
CA THR A 292 -12.36 -12.99 -6.58
C THR A 292 -11.98 -11.54 -6.91
N LEU A 293 -12.27 -10.58 -6.02
CA LEU A 293 -12.05 -9.12 -6.19
C LEU A 293 -12.86 -8.51 -7.35
N GLU A 294 -13.86 -9.24 -7.88
CA GLU A 294 -14.79 -8.71 -8.88
C GLU A 294 -15.72 -7.67 -8.26
N THR A 295 -15.99 -6.63 -9.01
CA THR A 295 -17.02 -5.63 -8.67
C THR A 295 -18.40 -6.07 -9.17
N ALA A 296 -19.42 -5.23 -8.99
CA ALA A 296 -20.75 -5.46 -9.58
C ALA A 296 -20.78 -5.39 -11.11
N TYR A 297 -19.70 -4.94 -11.76
CA TYR A 297 -19.61 -4.79 -13.22
C TYR A 297 -18.76 -5.92 -13.80
N ALA A 298 -19.31 -6.64 -14.78
CA ALA A 298 -18.62 -7.76 -15.43
C ALA A 298 -17.29 -7.32 -16.09
N GLY A 299 -16.21 -8.03 -15.78
CA GLY A 299 -14.86 -7.73 -16.27
C GLY A 299 -14.23 -6.48 -15.62
N VAL A 300 -14.79 -6.02 -14.50
CA VAL A 300 -14.23 -4.93 -13.70
C VAL A 300 -13.85 -5.43 -12.31
N TYR A 301 -12.58 -5.29 -11.97
CA TYR A 301 -12.00 -5.66 -10.68
C TYR A 301 -11.59 -4.42 -9.89
N ALA A 302 -11.51 -4.53 -8.58
CA ALA A 302 -10.87 -3.52 -7.74
C ALA A 302 -9.98 -4.18 -6.69
N ILE A 303 -8.78 -3.62 -6.47
CA ILE A 303 -7.76 -4.16 -5.57
C ILE A 303 -7.10 -3.07 -4.73
N GLY A 304 -6.60 -3.47 -3.56
CA GLY A 304 -5.89 -2.60 -2.63
C GLY A 304 -6.81 -1.69 -1.83
N ASP A 305 -6.26 -0.56 -1.43
CA ASP A 305 -6.89 0.31 -0.43
C ASP A 305 -8.20 0.95 -0.89
N VAL A 306 -8.48 0.96 -2.19
CA VAL A 306 -9.73 1.49 -2.76
C VAL A 306 -10.96 0.62 -2.44
N THR A 307 -10.76 -0.62 -1.97
CA THR A 307 -11.84 -1.59 -1.75
C THR A 307 -12.31 -1.67 -0.31
N SER A 308 -13.52 -2.22 -0.12
CA SER A 308 -14.06 -2.65 1.18
C SER A 308 -13.97 -4.17 1.39
N VAL A 309 -12.93 -4.82 0.89
CA VAL A 309 -12.74 -6.28 0.91
C VAL A 309 -12.61 -6.89 2.32
N GLY A 310 -12.46 -6.07 3.36
CA GLY A 310 -12.38 -6.53 4.76
C GLY A 310 -10.96 -6.72 5.31
N THR A 311 -9.92 -6.57 4.49
CA THR A 311 -8.52 -6.56 4.96
C THR A 311 -8.05 -5.14 5.29
N PRO A 312 -7.01 -4.97 6.11
CA PRO A 312 -6.37 -3.67 6.31
C PRO A 312 -5.87 -3.07 4.99
N LYS A 313 -5.86 -1.76 4.92
CA LYS A 313 -5.33 -1.02 3.78
C LYS A 313 -3.81 -1.01 3.84
N ALA A 314 -3.16 -1.97 3.16
CA ALA A 314 -1.70 -2.08 3.10
C ALA A 314 -1.25 -2.79 1.83
N GLY A 315 -0.05 -2.44 1.36
CA GLY A 315 0.51 -2.93 0.09
C GLY A 315 0.58 -4.44 -0.04
N VAL A 316 0.91 -5.14 1.05
CA VAL A 316 1.01 -6.62 1.07
C VAL A 316 -0.33 -7.30 0.76
N PHE A 317 -1.45 -6.73 1.19
CA PHE A 317 -2.77 -7.25 0.84
C PHE A 317 -3.12 -6.94 -0.61
N ALA A 318 -2.75 -5.76 -1.13
CA ALA A 318 -2.93 -5.41 -2.52
C ALA A 318 -2.15 -6.35 -3.47
N GLU A 319 -0.95 -6.80 -3.09
CA GLU A 319 -0.17 -7.82 -3.83
C GLU A 319 -0.89 -9.17 -3.88
N GLY A 320 -1.40 -9.65 -2.75
CA GLY A 320 -2.18 -10.90 -2.70
C GLY A 320 -3.43 -10.83 -3.58
N GLN A 321 -4.14 -9.69 -3.53
CA GLN A 321 -5.30 -9.43 -4.37
C GLN A 321 -4.93 -9.37 -5.86
N ALA A 322 -3.81 -8.73 -6.20
CA ALA A 322 -3.30 -8.68 -7.57
C ALA A 322 -3.01 -10.08 -8.14
N ALA A 323 -2.50 -10.99 -7.32
CA ALA A 323 -2.25 -12.37 -7.72
C ALA A 323 -3.55 -13.10 -8.09
N VAL A 324 -4.62 -12.89 -7.32
CA VAL A 324 -5.94 -13.47 -7.59
C VAL A 324 -6.54 -12.89 -8.87
N VAL A 325 -6.50 -11.57 -9.03
CA VAL A 325 -7.02 -10.90 -10.24
C VAL A 325 -6.22 -11.31 -11.48
N ALA A 326 -4.90 -11.47 -11.39
CA ALA A 326 -4.10 -12.01 -12.50
C ALA A 326 -4.60 -13.38 -12.95
N GLY A 327 -4.88 -14.29 -11.98
CA GLY A 327 -5.47 -15.60 -12.28
C GLY A 327 -6.86 -15.50 -12.91
N GLY A 328 -7.71 -14.57 -12.44
CA GLY A 328 -9.03 -14.30 -13.02
C GLY A 328 -8.95 -13.79 -14.46
N VAL A 329 -8.06 -12.81 -14.71
CA VAL A 329 -7.78 -12.28 -16.05
C VAL A 329 -7.26 -13.39 -16.96
N SER A 330 -6.32 -14.23 -16.47
CA SER A 330 -5.79 -15.36 -17.23
C SER A 330 -6.87 -16.35 -17.62
N ALA A 331 -7.79 -16.66 -16.71
CA ALA A 331 -8.92 -17.53 -17.01
C ALA A 331 -9.83 -16.95 -18.11
N LEU A 332 -10.16 -15.65 -18.00
CA LEU A 332 -10.97 -14.95 -19.02
C LEU A 332 -10.30 -14.97 -20.40
N VAL A 333 -9.01 -14.63 -20.47
CA VAL A 333 -8.23 -14.61 -21.73
C VAL A 333 -8.16 -15.98 -22.38
N ARG A 334 -8.11 -17.05 -21.59
CA ARG A 334 -8.06 -18.43 -22.08
C ARG A 334 -9.43 -19.07 -22.30
N GLY A 335 -10.52 -18.36 -22.00
CA GLY A 335 -11.87 -18.92 -22.04
C GLY A 335 -12.08 -20.06 -21.03
N ALA A 336 -11.33 -20.06 -19.92
CA ALA A 336 -11.43 -21.04 -18.86
C ALA A 336 -12.32 -20.53 -17.72
N THR A 337 -12.81 -21.45 -16.88
CA THR A 337 -13.58 -21.13 -15.68
C THR A 337 -12.75 -21.44 -14.43
N GLY A 338 -12.87 -20.59 -13.41
CA GLY A 338 -12.20 -20.76 -12.11
C GLY A 338 -10.89 -19.96 -12.03
N SER A 339 -10.65 -19.40 -10.86
CA SER A 339 -9.42 -18.67 -10.52
C SER A 339 -9.02 -19.01 -9.09
N ALA A 340 -7.79 -18.68 -8.71
CA ALA A 340 -7.37 -18.69 -7.32
C ALA A 340 -8.28 -17.79 -6.49
N GLN A 341 -8.47 -18.14 -5.23
CA GLN A 341 -9.26 -17.34 -4.28
C GLN A 341 -8.33 -16.56 -3.36
N TYR A 342 -8.74 -15.38 -3.00
CA TYR A 342 -8.02 -14.53 -2.07
C TYR A 342 -8.12 -15.11 -0.64
N ASP A 343 -6.97 -15.30 0.00
CA ASP A 343 -6.86 -15.92 1.33
C ASP A 343 -6.81 -14.90 2.48
N GLY A 344 -6.73 -13.60 2.16
CA GLY A 344 -6.66 -12.53 3.15
C GLY A 344 -5.36 -12.46 3.95
N ARG A 345 -4.30 -13.16 3.54
CA ARG A 345 -3.01 -13.18 4.23
C ARG A 345 -2.12 -12.01 3.85
N GLY A 346 -1.41 -11.45 4.83
CA GLY A 346 -0.40 -10.43 4.64
C GLY A 346 0.68 -10.46 5.72
N ILE A 347 1.92 -10.23 5.33
CA ILE A 347 3.06 -10.13 6.27
C ILE A 347 3.49 -8.67 6.34
N CYS A 348 3.47 -8.11 7.54
CA CYS A 348 3.92 -6.75 7.84
C CYS A 348 5.18 -6.78 8.70
N TYR A 349 6.07 -5.84 8.43
CA TYR A 349 7.25 -5.56 9.24
C TYR A 349 6.99 -4.28 10.03
N LEU A 350 7.28 -4.30 11.35
CA LEU A 350 7.06 -3.18 12.27
C LEU A 350 8.40 -2.73 12.83
N GLU A 351 8.76 -1.47 12.61
CA GLU A 351 9.95 -0.89 13.21
C GLU A 351 9.74 -0.54 14.68
N PHE A 352 10.60 -1.07 15.53
CA PHE A 352 10.64 -0.77 16.95
C PHE A 352 11.70 0.29 17.30
N GLY A 353 12.40 0.82 16.30
CA GLY A 353 13.60 1.64 16.48
C GLY A 353 14.82 0.82 16.88
N HIS A 354 15.99 1.49 17.05
CA HIS A 354 17.27 0.82 17.42
C HIS A 354 17.62 -0.36 16.49
N ASP A 355 17.32 -0.23 15.19
CA ASP A 355 17.50 -1.28 14.18
C ASP A 355 16.77 -2.61 14.50
N GLN A 356 15.72 -2.55 15.32
CA GLN A 356 14.87 -3.69 15.65
C GLN A 356 13.58 -3.64 14.85
N VAL A 357 13.27 -4.73 14.17
CA VAL A 357 12.03 -4.90 13.39
C VAL A 357 11.33 -6.17 13.85
N ALA A 358 10.03 -6.07 14.09
CA ALA A 358 9.16 -7.22 14.34
C ALA A 358 8.46 -7.65 13.04
N ARG A 359 7.98 -8.89 13.00
CA ARG A 359 7.15 -9.40 11.91
C ARG A 359 5.79 -9.81 12.43
N VAL A 360 4.73 -9.44 11.70
CA VAL A 360 3.36 -9.89 11.96
C VAL A 360 2.81 -10.53 10.69
N ASP A 361 2.47 -11.81 10.77
CA ASP A 361 1.79 -12.57 9.71
C ASP A 361 0.31 -12.62 10.08
N VAL A 362 -0.53 -11.94 9.30
CA VAL A 362 -1.95 -11.77 9.61
C VAL A 362 -2.80 -12.35 8.50
N THR A 363 -3.86 -13.08 8.90
CA THR A 363 -4.85 -13.62 7.98
C THR A 363 -6.24 -13.11 8.36
N PHE A 364 -6.95 -12.59 7.35
CA PHE A 364 -8.33 -12.09 7.46
C PHE A 364 -9.23 -12.94 6.59
N VAL A 365 -9.99 -13.81 7.21
CA VAL A 365 -11.02 -14.61 6.52
C VAL A 365 -12.38 -13.96 6.76
N THR A 366 -13.15 -13.75 5.71
CA THR A 366 -14.47 -13.14 5.79
C THR A 366 -15.38 -13.93 6.76
N GLY A 367 -15.90 -13.23 7.76
CA GLY A 367 -16.78 -13.83 8.79
C GLY A 367 -16.05 -14.47 9.97
N GLU A 368 -14.73 -14.48 9.99
CA GLU A 368 -13.91 -15.00 11.08
C GLU A 368 -13.13 -13.90 11.80
N LYS A 369 -12.65 -14.21 13.01
CA LYS A 369 -11.73 -13.32 13.71
C LYS A 369 -10.35 -13.39 13.04
N PRO A 370 -9.69 -12.25 12.80
CA PRO A 370 -8.33 -12.24 12.27
C PRO A 370 -7.35 -13.02 13.16
N ILE A 371 -6.40 -13.70 12.53
CA ILE A 371 -5.33 -14.42 13.21
C ILE A 371 -4.02 -13.69 12.88
N GLY A 372 -3.33 -13.24 13.93
CA GLY A 372 -2.01 -12.58 13.81
C GLY A 372 -0.95 -13.36 14.57
N ILE A 373 0.06 -13.85 13.84
CA ILE A 373 1.26 -14.47 14.40
C ILE A 373 2.31 -13.38 14.53
N PHE A 374 2.90 -13.23 15.70
CA PHE A 374 3.88 -12.21 16.02
C PHE A 374 5.25 -12.84 16.29
N ASP A 375 6.24 -12.37 15.54
CA ASP A 375 7.64 -12.63 15.80
C ASP A 375 8.30 -11.38 16.40
N ALA A 376 8.96 -11.57 17.54
CA ALA A 376 9.54 -10.49 18.34
C ALA A 376 10.60 -9.66 17.56
N PRO A 377 10.80 -8.37 17.93
CA PRO A 377 11.76 -7.51 17.26
C PRO A 377 13.18 -8.12 17.22
N SER A 378 13.83 -8.03 16.06
CA SER A 378 15.21 -8.48 15.87
C SER A 378 15.87 -7.74 14.68
N GLN A 379 17.20 -7.75 14.65
CA GLN A 379 17.97 -7.27 13.49
C GLN A 379 17.81 -8.19 12.26
N ALA A 380 17.49 -9.48 12.46
CA ALA A 380 17.23 -10.40 11.35
C ALA A 380 16.00 -9.93 10.56
N PHE A 381 14.93 -9.53 11.22
CA PHE A 381 13.74 -8.99 10.53
C PHE A 381 13.97 -7.59 9.94
N ALA A 382 14.97 -6.83 10.41
CA ALA A 382 15.39 -5.62 9.71
C ALA A 382 16.00 -5.96 8.34
N ALA A 383 16.80 -7.01 8.24
CA ALA A 383 17.33 -7.51 6.97
C ALA A 383 16.20 -8.04 6.06
N ASP A 384 15.23 -8.80 6.62
CA ASP A 384 14.07 -9.29 5.87
C ASP A 384 13.22 -8.13 5.32
N LYS A 385 13.06 -7.03 6.08
CA LYS A 385 12.37 -5.83 5.61
C LYS A 385 13.09 -5.17 4.42
N VAL A 386 14.43 -5.13 4.46
CA VAL A 386 15.24 -4.64 3.33
C VAL A 386 15.03 -5.55 2.11
N GLU A 387 15.13 -6.88 2.29
CA GLU A 387 14.90 -7.85 1.22
C GLU A 387 13.48 -7.75 0.65
N PHE A 388 12.48 -7.50 1.49
CA PHE A 388 11.10 -7.23 1.05
C PHE A 388 11.05 -6.08 0.04
N GLY A 389 11.74 -4.98 0.29
CA GLY A 389 11.78 -3.83 -0.63
C GLY A 389 12.60 -4.11 -1.88
N THR A 390 13.83 -4.62 -1.71
CA THR A 390 14.79 -4.83 -2.80
C THR A 390 14.31 -5.88 -3.81
N SER A 391 13.72 -6.98 -3.35
CA SER A 391 13.13 -8.01 -4.22
C SER A 391 12.00 -7.48 -5.07
N ARG A 392 11.16 -6.58 -4.55
CA ARG A 392 10.07 -5.97 -5.30
C ARG A 392 10.55 -4.97 -6.34
N ILE A 393 11.55 -4.18 -6.02
CA ILE A 393 12.16 -3.27 -7.02
C ILE A 393 12.80 -4.08 -8.15
N GLN A 394 13.52 -5.16 -7.82
CA GLN A 394 14.05 -6.06 -8.85
C GLN A 394 12.93 -6.66 -9.69
N ARG A 395 11.83 -7.12 -9.06
CA ARG A 395 10.72 -7.77 -9.73
C ARG A 395 9.93 -6.80 -10.60
N TRP A 396 9.56 -5.61 -10.08
CA TRP A 396 8.69 -4.67 -10.79
C TRP A 396 9.42 -3.79 -11.79
N PHE A 397 10.65 -3.38 -11.49
CA PHE A 397 11.43 -2.43 -12.30
C PHE A 397 12.65 -3.06 -12.98
N GLY A 398 13.00 -4.32 -12.67
CA GLY A 398 14.21 -4.96 -13.21
C GLY A 398 15.52 -4.34 -12.74
N ARG A 399 15.49 -3.56 -11.63
CA ARG A 399 16.63 -2.80 -11.11
C ARG A 399 17.12 -3.34 -9.77
N THR A 400 18.43 -3.29 -9.57
CA THR A 400 19.01 -3.49 -8.23
C THR A 400 18.82 -2.24 -7.40
N TRP A 401 18.34 -2.41 -6.17
CA TRP A 401 18.26 -1.39 -5.14
C TRP A 401 18.81 -1.97 -3.85
N SER A 402 19.68 -1.25 -3.16
CA SER A 402 20.33 -1.74 -1.93
C SER A 402 19.44 -1.61 -0.68
N GLY A 403 18.24 -1.01 -0.84
CA GLY A 403 17.41 -0.63 0.30
C GLY A 403 17.98 0.57 1.05
N VAL A 404 17.31 0.93 2.15
CA VAL A 404 17.80 1.93 3.10
C VAL A 404 18.32 1.20 4.32
N GLY A 405 19.61 1.35 4.60
CA GLY A 405 20.22 0.83 5.84
C GLY A 405 19.93 1.79 7.01
N GLY A 406 19.68 1.24 8.19
CA GLY A 406 19.13 1.93 9.37
C GLY A 406 20.02 2.94 10.09
N SER A 407 21.04 3.52 9.48
CA SER A 407 21.85 4.59 10.11
C SER A 407 21.48 5.96 9.56
N LEU A 408 21.36 6.96 10.44
CA LEU A 408 21.19 8.36 10.04
C LEU A 408 22.38 8.82 9.20
N VAL A 409 22.08 9.49 8.07
CA VAL A 409 23.07 10.16 7.20
C VAL A 409 23.21 11.61 7.58
#